data_f9c220655ab644910b165731d0cccbb7
#
_entry.id   f9c220655ab644910b165731d0cccbb7
#
_cell.length_a   1.000
_cell.length_b   1.000
_cell.length_c   1.000
_cell.angle_alpha   90.00
_cell.angle_beta   90.00
_cell.angle_gamma   90.00
#
_symmetry.space_group_name_H-M   'P 1'
#
loop_
_entity.id
_entity.type
_entity.pdbx_description
1 polymer ?
#
loop_
_entity_poly.entity_id
_entity_poly.type
_entity_poly.pdbx_seq_one_letter_code
_entity_poly.pdbx_strand_id
1 'polypeptide(L)'
;MAQILAGDIRKGVTFEYKSGVYMVTEFQHVKPGKGAAFVRATLKNVVTGQVLSNETFNPTTKLETAQVETKKMTYSYFDGEFYVFVDEEWNQEQLTYDQVEAALKYIKENDVVTVKVLYSTEFPEGKAFSVEPENFVELKVIEAEPGVKGNTATNVMKNAKVETGATIQVPMFVEEGDVIRIDTRTGEYMSRV
;
A
#
# COMPACT_ATOMS: atom_id res chain seq x y z
N MET A 1 17.21 18.71 7.20
CA MET A 1 16.28 17.57 7.02
C MET A 1 14.92 18.01 7.52
N ALA A 2 13.85 17.61 6.86
CA ALA A 2 12.50 17.95 7.31
C ALA A 2 12.13 17.11 8.54
N GLN A 3 11.28 17.64 9.42
CA GLN A 3 10.83 16.94 10.62
C GLN A 3 9.31 16.81 10.62
N ILE A 4 8.81 15.70 11.16
CA ILE A 4 7.39 15.47 11.42
C ILE A 4 7.18 15.18 12.90
N LEU A 5 6.06 15.59 13.47
CA LEU A 5 5.69 15.18 14.81
C LEU A 5 5.13 13.74 14.79
N ALA A 6 5.46 12.95 15.80
CA ALA A 6 4.93 11.59 15.91
C ALA A 6 3.38 11.57 15.98
N GLY A 7 2.76 12.65 16.43
CA GLY A 7 1.31 12.84 16.38
C GLY A 7 0.74 12.98 14.96
N ASP A 8 1.55 13.32 13.99
CA ASP A 8 1.13 13.59 12.60
C ASP A 8 1.50 12.46 11.64
N ILE A 9 2.15 11.38 12.12
CA ILE A 9 2.48 10.24 11.27
C ILE A 9 1.24 9.58 10.69
N ARG A 10 1.40 9.03 9.49
CA ARG A 10 0.36 8.27 8.76
C ARG A 10 1.01 7.05 8.10
N LYS A 11 0.20 6.10 7.71
CA LYS A 11 0.66 4.96 6.91
C LYS A 11 1.42 5.45 5.66
N GLY A 12 2.58 4.87 5.40
CA GLY A 12 3.45 5.24 4.27
C GLY A 12 4.44 6.37 4.55
N VAL A 13 4.34 7.07 5.70
CA VAL A 13 5.36 8.05 6.13
C VAL A 13 6.67 7.34 6.47
N THR A 14 7.79 7.88 6.01
CA THR A 14 9.14 7.37 6.27
C THR A 14 9.94 8.34 7.12
N PHE A 15 10.66 7.82 8.10
CA PHE A 15 11.53 8.61 8.98
C PHE A 15 12.71 7.79 9.50
N GLU A 16 13.74 8.48 9.96
CA GLU A 16 14.89 7.86 10.60
C GLU A 16 14.57 7.44 12.02
N TYR A 17 14.89 6.19 12.37
CA TYR A 17 14.67 5.64 13.70
C TYR A 17 15.63 4.49 13.99
N LYS A 18 16.23 4.44 15.20
CA LYS A 18 17.16 3.37 15.62
C LYS A 18 18.22 3.01 14.56
N SER A 19 18.86 4.04 13.99
CA SER A 19 19.91 3.91 12.96
C SER A 19 19.45 3.25 11.65
N GLY A 20 18.18 3.36 11.31
CA GLY A 20 17.62 2.88 10.04
C GLY A 20 16.50 3.78 9.55
N VAL A 21 16.08 3.57 8.32
CA VAL A 21 14.92 4.24 7.75
C VAL A 21 13.73 3.30 7.82
N TYR A 22 12.65 3.78 8.42
CA TYR A 22 11.45 3.00 8.64
C TYR A 22 10.22 3.66 8.01
N MET A 23 9.37 2.86 7.41
CA MET A 23 8.06 3.24 6.93
C MET A 23 6.98 2.80 7.90
N VAL A 24 6.02 3.68 8.17
CA VAL A 24 4.84 3.35 8.99
C VAL A 24 3.91 2.44 8.18
N THR A 25 3.69 1.22 8.64
CA THR A 25 2.72 0.28 8.05
C THR A 25 1.36 0.36 8.72
N GLU A 26 1.36 0.60 10.05
CA GLU A 26 0.15 0.77 10.84
C GLU A 26 0.39 1.82 11.93
N PHE A 27 -0.65 2.55 12.31
CA PHE A 27 -0.58 3.50 13.43
C PHE A 27 -1.92 3.62 14.14
N GLN A 28 -1.86 3.98 15.41
CA GLN A 28 -3.03 4.22 16.26
C GLN A 28 -2.74 5.33 17.25
N HIS A 29 -3.61 6.32 17.33
CA HIS A 29 -3.61 7.30 18.41
C HIS A 29 -4.33 6.73 19.62
N VAL A 30 -3.62 6.58 20.72
CA VAL A 30 -4.17 6.06 21.97
C VAL A 30 -4.32 7.20 22.96
N LYS A 31 -5.56 7.42 23.41
CA LYS A 31 -5.90 8.37 24.47
C LYS A 31 -6.42 7.56 25.66
N PRO A 32 -5.54 7.14 26.59
CA PRO A 32 -5.97 6.41 27.75
C PRO A 32 -6.84 7.31 28.65
N GLY A 33 -7.82 6.75 29.35
CA GLY A 33 -8.66 7.48 30.28
C GLY A 33 -7.89 8.05 31.49
N LYS A 34 -6.74 7.46 31.82
CA LYS A 34 -5.76 7.95 32.78
C LYS A 34 -4.36 7.83 32.14
N GLY A 35 -3.61 8.93 32.08
CA GLY A 35 -2.27 8.99 31.49
C GLY A 35 -2.16 9.86 30.24
N ALA A 36 -0.93 10.07 29.77
CA ALA A 36 -0.64 10.87 28.59
C ALA A 36 -1.04 10.11 27.31
N ALA A 37 -1.53 10.86 26.31
CA ALA A 37 -1.78 10.30 24.98
C ALA A 37 -0.45 9.87 24.33
N PHE A 38 -0.50 8.80 23.55
CA PHE A 38 0.64 8.33 22.79
C PHE A 38 0.21 7.80 21.42
N VAL A 39 1.18 7.69 20.50
CA VAL A 39 0.99 7.03 19.20
C VAL A 39 1.66 5.68 19.25
N ARG A 40 0.93 4.64 18.88
CA ARG A 40 1.45 3.30 18.67
C ARG A 40 1.58 3.07 17.18
N ALA A 41 2.73 2.58 16.71
CA ALA A 41 2.98 2.32 15.32
C ALA A 41 3.66 0.97 15.10
N THR A 42 3.38 0.37 13.95
CA THR A 42 4.16 -0.73 13.37
C THR A 42 5.01 -0.14 12.27
N LEU A 43 6.31 -0.40 12.34
CA LEU A 43 7.32 0.17 11.46
C LEU A 43 8.00 -0.95 10.67
N LYS A 44 8.19 -0.75 9.37
CA LYS A 44 8.96 -1.66 8.51
C LYS A 44 10.22 -0.95 8.04
N ASN A 45 11.40 -1.53 8.32
CA ASN A 45 12.65 -1.02 7.78
C ASN A 45 12.64 -1.14 6.25
N VAL A 46 12.87 -0.04 5.55
CA VAL A 46 12.75 0.01 4.08
C VAL A 46 13.89 -0.69 3.35
N VAL A 47 15.01 -0.91 4.03
CA VAL A 47 16.21 -1.57 3.47
C VAL A 47 16.23 -3.06 3.80
N THR A 48 16.02 -3.41 5.08
CA THR A 48 16.15 -4.78 5.57
C THR A 48 14.85 -5.55 5.63
N GLY A 49 13.69 -4.88 5.52
CA GLY A 49 12.37 -5.48 5.69
C GLY A 49 11.99 -5.80 7.14
N GLN A 50 12.89 -5.57 8.12
CA GLN A 50 12.62 -5.83 9.53
C GLN A 50 11.40 -5.07 10.02
N VAL A 51 10.51 -5.75 10.73
CA VAL A 51 9.31 -5.16 11.30
C VAL A 51 9.48 -4.94 12.80
N LEU A 52 9.22 -3.72 13.26
CA LEU A 52 9.13 -3.33 14.66
C LEU A 52 7.65 -3.08 14.99
N SER A 53 7.05 -3.98 15.75
CA SER A 53 5.64 -3.87 16.15
C SER A 53 5.50 -3.15 17.49
N ASN A 54 4.38 -2.41 17.65
CA ASN A 54 4.02 -1.74 18.88
C ASN A 54 5.02 -0.69 19.40
N GLU A 55 5.77 -0.05 18.50
CA GLU A 55 6.60 1.10 18.88
C GLU A 55 5.70 2.25 19.35
N THR A 56 6.08 2.89 20.47
CA THR A 56 5.28 3.94 21.08
C THR A 56 6.03 5.26 21.09
N PHE A 57 5.34 6.32 20.71
CA PHE A 57 5.89 7.67 20.63
C PHE A 57 5.03 8.65 21.41
N ASN A 58 5.68 9.60 22.08
CA ASN A 58 4.95 10.78 22.54
C ASN A 58 4.52 11.60 21.30
N PRO A 59 3.28 12.08 21.19
CA PRO A 59 2.79 12.81 20.02
C PRO A 59 3.63 14.03 19.66
N THR A 60 4.32 14.63 20.63
CA THR A 60 5.18 15.82 20.43
C THR A 60 6.63 15.46 20.05
N THR A 61 6.99 14.17 19.99
CA THR A 61 8.32 13.74 19.55
C THR A 61 8.54 14.14 18.10
N LYS A 62 9.67 14.78 17.83
CA LYS A 62 10.12 15.11 16.48
C LYS A 62 10.86 13.94 15.88
N LEU A 63 10.46 13.55 14.68
CA LEU A 63 11.07 12.49 13.89
C LEU A 63 11.67 13.11 12.63
N GLU A 64 12.88 12.75 12.27
CA GLU A 64 13.53 13.23 11.05
C GLU A 64 13.00 12.42 9.86
N THR A 65 12.42 13.11 8.87
CA THR A 65 11.91 12.44 7.66
C THR A 65 13.07 12.02 6.76
N ALA A 66 12.97 10.82 6.19
CA ALA A 66 13.91 10.35 5.19
C ALA A 66 13.69 11.08 3.84
N GLN A 67 14.77 11.21 3.06
CA GLN A 67 14.67 11.73 1.69
C GLN A 67 14.11 10.62 0.80
N VAL A 68 12.82 10.70 0.51
CA VAL A 68 12.11 9.76 -0.35
C VAL A 68 11.54 10.52 -1.53
N GLU A 69 11.81 10.01 -2.72
CA GLU A 69 11.21 10.49 -3.97
C GLU A 69 10.22 9.45 -4.52
N THR A 70 9.30 9.94 -5.32
CA THR A 70 8.32 9.08 -6.01
C THR A 70 8.57 9.15 -7.51
N LYS A 71 8.63 7.98 -8.15
CA LYS A 71 8.78 7.86 -9.61
C LYS A 71 7.54 7.17 -10.18
N LYS A 72 7.00 7.69 -11.27
CA LYS A 72 6.00 6.98 -12.07
C LYS A 72 6.72 5.94 -12.92
N MET A 73 6.30 4.69 -12.79
CA MET A 73 6.86 3.57 -13.52
C MET A 73 5.74 2.63 -13.98
N THR A 74 6.04 1.82 -14.98
CA THR A 74 5.12 0.79 -15.47
C THR A 74 5.56 -0.57 -14.94
N TYR A 75 4.64 -1.35 -14.37
CA TYR A 75 4.91 -2.73 -14.04
C TYR A 75 5.09 -3.53 -15.33
N SER A 76 6.27 -4.07 -15.55
CA SER A 76 6.63 -4.76 -16.79
C SER A 76 6.36 -6.27 -16.70
N TYR A 77 7.05 -6.97 -15.81
CA TYR A 77 6.91 -8.42 -15.65
C TYR A 77 7.50 -8.91 -14.32
N PHE A 78 7.24 -10.17 -14.01
CA PHE A 78 7.90 -10.91 -12.95
C PHE A 78 8.90 -11.89 -13.57
N ASP A 79 10.19 -11.81 -13.19
CA ASP A 79 11.26 -12.62 -13.78
C ASP A 79 11.47 -13.98 -13.09
N GLY A 80 10.68 -14.27 -12.04
CA GLY A 80 10.78 -15.48 -11.22
C GLY A 80 11.37 -15.19 -9.82
N GLU A 81 12.01 -14.05 -9.61
CA GLU A 81 12.58 -13.61 -8.34
C GLU A 81 12.16 -12.17 -7.99
N PHE A 82 12.18 -11.26 -8.97
CA PHE A 82 11.86 -9.85 -8.81
C PHE A 82 10.72 -9.39 -9.70
N TYR A 83 9.99 -8.40 -9.21
CA TYR A 83 9.02 -7.63 -9.97
C TYR A 83 9.73 -6.46 -10.62
N VAL A 84 9.67 -6.36 -11.93
CA VAL A 84 10.42 -5.39 -12.74
C VAL A 84 9.50 -4.23 -13.12
N PHE A 85 9.93 -3.02 -12.80
CA PHE A 85 9.24 -1.77 -13.13
C PHE A 85 10.14 -0.94 -14.04
N VAL A 86 9.57 -0.25 -15.01
CA VAL A 86 10.30 0.50 -16.03
C VAL A 86 9.73 1.91 -16.12
N ASP A 87 10.60 2.93 -16.18
CA ASP A 87 10.19 4.30 -16.43
C ASP A 87 10.16 4.65 -17.92
N GLU A 88 9.81 5.89 -18.26
CA GLU A 88 9.74 6.37 -19.65
C GLU A 88 11.11 6.40 -20.35
N GLU A 89 12.21 6.43 -19.59
CA GLU A 89 13.59 6.42 -20.09
C GLU A 89 14.18 5.01 -20.14
N TRP A 90 13.38 3.98 -19.87
CA TRP A 90 13.77 2.56 -19.81
C TRP A 90 14.70 2.21 -18.65
N ASN A 91 14.79 3.06 -17.62
CA ASN A 91 15.45 2.66 -16.38
C ASN A 91 14.59 1.63 -15.67
N GLN A 92 15.25 0.62 -15.10
CA GLN A 92 14.57 -0.49 -14.44
C GLN A 92 14.79 -0.44 -12.93
N GLU A 93 13.72 -0.70 -12.18
CA GLU A 93 13.77 -0.96 -10.74
C GLU A 93 13.27 -2.37 -10.49
N GLN A 94 13.99 -3.12 -9.66
CA GLN A 94 13.66 -4.48 -9.28
C GLN A 94 13.27 -4.52 -7.81
N LEU A 95 12.08 -5.03 -7.52
CA LEU A 95 11.54 -5.12 -6.16
C LEU A 95 11.18 -6.56 -5.82
N THR A 96 11.39 -6.92 -4.56
CA THR A 96 11.02 -8.22 -4.02
C THR A 96 9.52 -8.30 -3.76
N TYR A 97 8.98 -9.52 -3.60
CA TYR A 97 7.59 -9.75 -3.22
C TYR A 97 7.14 -8.91 -2.03
N ASP A 98 7.93 -8.89 -0.94
CA ASP A 98 7.59 -8.15 0.29
C ASP A 98 7.46 -6.64 0.09
N GLN A 99 8.10 -6.10 -0.95
CA GLN A 99 8.06 -4.67 -1.29
C GLN A 99 6.85 -4.31 -2.15
N VAL A 100 6.27 -5.29 -2.87
CA VAL A 100 5.17 -5.08 -3.83
C VAL A 100 3.86 -5.75 -3.44
N GLU A 101 3.84 -6.65 -2.45
CA GLU A 101 2.70 -7.48 -2.05
C GLU A 101 1.37 -6.71 -1.94
N ALA A 102 1.42 -5.54 -1.29
CA ALA A 102 0.23 -4.73 -1.10
C ALA A 102 -0.34 -4.18 -2.43
N ALA A 103 0.54 -3.88 -3.40
CA ALA A 103 0.16 -3.36 -4.70
C ALA A 103 -0.33 -4.48 -5.64
N LEU A 104 0.22 -5.70 -5.56
CA LEU A 104 -0.10 -6.82 -6.44
C LEU A 104 -1.59 -7.19 -6.45
N LYS A 105 -2.33 -6.84 -5.40
CA LYS A 105 -3.79 -7.02 -5.32
C LYS A 105 -4.53 -6.18 -6.35
N TYR A 106 -3.90 -5.14 -6.87
CA TYR A 106 -4.56 -4.09 -7.67
C TYR A 106 -3.87 -3.81 -8.99
N ILE A 107 -2.66 -4.34 -9.23
CA ILE A 107 -1.88 -4.08 -10.44
C ILE A 107 -1.69 -5.34 -11.27
N LYS A 108 -1.57 -5.15 -12.55
CA LYS A 108 -1.21 -6.15 -13.55
C LYS A 108 -0.12 -5.60 -14.48
N GLU A 109 0.46 -6.44 -15.31
CA GLU A 109 1.44 -6.02 -16.30
C GLU A 109 0.91 -4.88 -17.17
N ASN A 110 1.76 -3.91 -17.43
CA ASN A 110 1.53 -2.64 -18.14
C ASN A 110 0.75 -1.58 -17.34
N ASP A 111 0.38 -1.81 -16.08
CA ASP A 111 -0.21 -0.77 -15.26
C ASP A 111 0.84 0.23 -14.77
N VAL A 112 0.44 1.50 -14.74
CA VAL A 112 1.26 2.58 -14.19
C VAL A 112 1.13 2.58 -12.67
N VAL A 113 2.26 2.68 -12.00
CA VAL A 113 2.36 2.67 -10.53
C VAL A 113 3.26 3.80 -10.05
N THR A 114 3.24 4.06 -8.75
CA THR A 114 4.19 4.96 -8.10
C THR A 114 5.20 4.15 -7.31
N VAL A 115 6.47 4.22 -7.68
CA VAL A 115 7.59 3.59 -6.96
C VAL A 115 8.19 4.62 -6.00
N LYS A 116 8.41 4.22 -4.74
CA LYS A 116 9.12 5.04 -3.75
C LYS A 116 10.58 4.67 -3.71
N VAL A 117 11.43 5.67 -3.80
CA VAL A 117 12.90 5.54 -3.85
C VAL A 117 13.51 6.33 -2.69
N LEU A 118 14.32 5.64 -1.89
CA LEU A 118 15.08 6.22 -0.79
C LEU A 118 16.42 6.71 -1.30
N TYR A 119 16.76 7.96 -0.99
CA TYR A 119 18.09 8.52 -1.19
C TYR A 119 18.78 8.75 0.16
N SER A 120 20.01 8.29 0.27
CA SER A 120 20.83 8.47 1.46
C SER A 120 22.32 8.43 1.09
N THR A 121 23.21 8.66 2.06
CA THR A 121 24.65 8.48 1.83
C THR A 121 25.01 7.05 1.48
N GLU A 122 24.25 6.07 1.93
CA GLU A 122 24.41 4.65 1.58
C GLU A 122 23.86 4.34 0.18
N PHE A 123 22.80 5.04 -0.25
CA PHE A 123 22.13 4.86 -1.53
C PHE A 123 22.07 6.17 -2.32
N PRO A 124 23.21 6.68 -2.83
CA PRO A 124 23.25 7.95 -3.53
C PRO A 124 22.49 7.92 -4.87
N GLU A 125 22.45 6.76 -5.54
CA GLU A 125 21.70 6.54 -6.78
C GLU A 125 20.20 6.27 -6.55
N GLY A 126 19.83 6.15 -5.28
CA GLY A 126 18.48 5.77 -4.88
C GLY A 126 18.30 4.26 -4.71
N LYS A 127 17.39 3.87 -3.82
CA LYS A 127 16.96 2.49 -3.63
C LYS A 127 15.44 2.41 -3.61
N ALA A 128 14.85 1.76 -4.61
CA ALA A 128 13.42 1.48 -4.62
C ALA A 128 13.06 0.53 -3.48
N PHE A 129 11.95 0.80 -2.77
CA PHE A 129 11.57 0.01 -1.61
C PHE A 129 10.07 -0.25 -1.47
N SER A 130 9.22 0.44 -2.21
CA SER A 130 7.77 0.29 -2.13
C SER A 130 7.11 0.70 -3.43
N VAL A 131 5.99 0.06 -3.73
CA VAL A 131 5.13 0.35 -4.87
C VAL A 131 3.73 0.69 -4.37
N GLU A 132 3.15 1.72 -4.93
CA GLU A 132 1.77 2.13 -4.70
C GLU A 132 1.01 2.10 -6.03
N PRO A 133 -0.17 1.43 -6.09
CA PRO A 133 -1.03 1.49 -7.26
C PRO A 133 -1.65 2.87 -7.41
N GLU A 134 -2.28 3.15 -8.54
CA GLU A 134 -3.17 4.33 -8.67
C GLU A 134 -4.30 4.23 -7.64
N ASN A 135 -4.80 5.39 -7.18
CA ASN A 135 -5.85 5.45 -6.16
C ASN A 135 -7.12 4.69 -6.55
N PHE A 136 -7.40 4.64 -7.84
CA PHE A 136 -8.55 3.94 -8.39
C PHE A 136 -8.08 3.06 -9.56
N VAL A 137 -8.48 1.80 -9.50
CA VAL A 137 -8.17 0.82 -10.55
C VAL A 137 -9.44 0.16 -11.06
N GLU A 138 -9.40 -0.29 -12.30
CA GLU A 138 -10.49 -1.02 -12.93
C GLU A 138 -10.04 -2.45 -13.19
N LEU A 139 -10.70 -3.41 -12.52
CA LEU A 139 -10.36 -4.82 -12.59
C LEU A 139 -11.59 -5.65 -12.97
N LYS A 140 -11.35 -6.66 -13.81
CA LYS A 140 -12.37 -7.60 -14.23
C LYS A 140 -12.65 -8.63 -13.15
N VAL A 141 -13.91 -8.87 -12.85
CA VAL A 141 -14.36 -9.96 -11.98
C VAL A 141 -14.23 -11.28 -12.73
N ILE A 142 -13.48 -12.20 -12.18
CA ILE A 142 -13.25 -13.53 -12.75
C ILE A 142 -14.06 -14.64 -12.05
N GLU A 143 -14.54 -14.35 -10.83
CA GLU A 143 -15.37 -15.26 -10.05
C GLU A 143 -16.25 -14.43 -9.10
N ALA A 144 -17.52 -14.71 -9.00
CA ALA A 144 -18.41 -14.07 -8.06
C ALA A 144 -19.29 -15.11 -7.35
N GLU A 145 -19.45 -14.97 -6.03
CA GLU A 145 -20.37 -15.80 -5.27
C GLU A 145 -21.81 -15.63 -5.81
N PRO A 146 -22.61 -16.71 -5.86
CA PRO A 146 -23.99 -16.62 -6.31
C PRO A 146 -24.80 -15.70 -5.39
N GLY A 147 -25.58 -14.81 -5.98
CA GLY A 147 -26.52 -13.97 -5.23
C GLY A 147 -27.61 -14.81 -4.57
N VAL A 148 -27.80 -14.69 -3.26
CA VAL A 148 -28.88 -15.36 -2.55
C VAL A 148 -30.20 -14.64 -2.88
N LYS A 149 -31.06 -15.27 -3.70
CA LYS A 149 -32.41 -14.77 -3.97
C LYS A 149 -33.25 -14.88 -2.68
N GLY A 150 -33.64 -13.76 -2.12
CA GLY A 150 -34.61 -13.74 -1.01
C GLY A 150 -34.27 -12.77 0.14
N ASN A 151 -33.14 -12.12 0.14
CA ASN A 151 -32.81 -11.15 1.18
C ASN A 151 -33.11 -9.71 0.69
N THR A 152 -34.16 -9.12 1.18
CA THR A 152 -34.58 -7.74 0.89
C THR A 152 -33.76 -6.69 1.67
N ALA A 153 -32.68 -7.09 2.32
CA ALA A 153 -31.78 -6.16 3.01
C ALA A 153 -30.98 -5.35 1.99
N THR A 154 -31.09 -4.05 2.07
CA THR A 154 -30.60 -3.05 1.12
C THR A 154 -29.09 -2.89 1.05
N ASN A 155 -28.27 -3.71 1.72
CA ASN A 155 -26.81 -3.60 1.73
C ASN A 155 -26.11 -4.97 1.85
N VAL A 156 -26.63 -5.99 1.17
CA VAL A 156 -25.97 -7.30 1.16
C VAL A 156 -24.82 -7.27 0.17
N MET A 157 -23.64 -7.56 0.66
CA MET A 157 -22.40 -7.68 -0.12
C MET A 157 -22.06 -9.17 -0.30
N LYS A 158 -21.34 -9.49 -1.36
CA LYS A 158 -20.79 -10.82 -1.63
C LYS A 158 -19.32 -10.71 -2.01
N ASN A 159 -18.60 -11.82 -1.92
CA ASN A 159 -17.23 -11.89 -2.38
C ASN A 159 -17.17 -12.02 -3.90
N ALA A 160 -16.30 -11.24 -4.52
CA ALA A 160 -15.90 -11.38 -5.90
C ALA A 160 -14.38 -11.41 -6.02
N LYS A 161 -13.87 -12.34 -6.82
CA LYS A 161 -12.45 -12.45 -7.13
C LYS A 161 -12.19 -11.71 -8.44
N VAL A 162 -11.20 -10.84 -8.43
CA VAL A 162 -10.80 -10.07 -9.63
C VAL A 162 -9.57 -10.69 -10.30
N GLU A 163 -9.29 -10.27 -11.52
CA GLU A 163 -8.23 -10.81 -12.40
C GLU A 163 -6.83 -10.82 -11.77
N THR A 164 -6.55 -9.95 -10.80
CA THR A 164 -5.30 -9.96 -10.02
C THR A 164 -5.26 -11.02 -8.93
N GLY A 165 -6.36 -11.75 -8.72
CA GLY A 165 -6.50 -12.75 -7.66
C GLY A 165 -6.99 -12.20 -6.33
N ALA A 166 -7.16 -10.89 -6.17
CA ALA A 166 -7.71 -10.29 -4.96
C ALA A 166 -9.21 -10.57 -4.82
N THR A 167 -9.68 -10.67 -3.58
CA THR A 167 -11.10 -10.78 -3.25
C THR A 167 -11.63 -9.45 -2.75
N ILE A 168 -12.68 -8.95 -3.38
CA ILE A 168 -13.32 -7.66 -3.11
C ILE A 168 -14.78 -7.90 -2.69
N GLN A 169 -15.24 -7.16 -1.68
CA GLN A 169 -16.65 -7.13 -1.30
C GLN A 169 -17.42 -6.26 -2.30
N VAL A 170 -18.41 -6.84 -2.98
CA VAL A 170 -19.19 -6.18 -4.02
C VAL A 170 -20.68 -6.32 -3.77
N PRO A 171 -21.53 -5.41 -4.30
CA PRO A 171 -22.98 -5.57 -4.27
C PRO A 171 -23.44 -6.84 -4.96
N MET A 172 -24.62 -7.36 -4.57
CA MET A 172 -25.18 -8.61 -5.05
C MET A 172 -25.39 -8.67 -6.58
N PHE A 173 -25.55 -7.52 -7.24
CA PHE A 173 -25.79 -7.44 -8.69
C PHE A 173 -24.51 -7.57 -9.54
N VAL A 174 -23.33 -7.52 -8.94
CA VAL A 174 -22.07 -7.69 -9.66
C VAL A 174 -21.91 -9.15 -10.03
N GLU A 175 -21.61 -9.43 -11.30
CA GLU A 175 -21.48 -10.78 -11.84
C GLU A 175 -20.06 -11.01 -12.39
N GLU A 176 -19.75 -12.27 -12.66
CA GLU A 176 -18.53 -12.66 -13.37
C GLU A 176 -18.52 -12.01 -14.77
N GLY A 177 -17.38 -11.46 -15.15
CA GLY A 177 -17.20 -10.72 -16.39
C GLY A 177 -17.39 -9.21 -16.27
N ASP A 178 -18.02 -8.73 -15.19
CA ASP A 178 -18.14 -7.29 -14.93
C ASP A 178 -16.76 -6.68 -14.67
N VAL A 179 -16.59 -5.41 -15.08
CA VAL A 179 -15.43 -4.59 -14.70
C VAL A 179 -15.85 -3.69 -13.55
N ILE A 180 -15.10 -3.72 -12.48
CA ILE A 180 -15.37 -2.93 -11.27
C ILE A 180 -14.25 -1.95 -10.99
N ARG A 181 -14.63 -0.76 -10.53
CA ARG A 181 -13.71 0.25 -10.02
C ARG A 181 -13.55 0.12 -8.52
N ILE A 182 -12.30 0.09 -8.07
CA ILE A 182 -11.91 -0.15 -6.68
C ILE A 182 -11.08 1.03 -6.20
N ASP A 183 -11.34 1.52 -4.98
CA ASP A 183 -10.43 2.42 -4.27
C ASP A 183 -9.33 1.58 -3.61
N THR A 184 -8.11 1.70 -4.12
CA THR A 184 -6.97 0.89 -3.66
C THR A 184 -6.49 1.23 -2.24
N ARG A 185 -6.85 2.40 -1.73
CA ARG A 185 -6.49 2.86 -0.37
C ARG A 185 -7.32 2.16 0.70
N THR A 186 -8.59 1.85 0.39
CA THR A 186 -9.53 1.18 1.29
C THR A 186 -9.80 -0.27 0.91
N GLY A 187 -9.56 -0.63 -0.35
CA GLY A 187 -9.90 -1.92 -0.92
C GLY A 187 -11.40 -2.06 -1.25
N GLU A 188 -12.14 -0.96 -1.26
CA GLU A 188 -13.59 -0.96 -1.41
C GLU A 188 -14.03 -0.81 -2.86
N TYR A 189 -15.11 -1.52 -3.19
CA TYR A 189 -15.85 -1.35 -4.44
C TYR A 189 -16.42 0.07 -4.54
N MET A 190 -16.26 0.71 -5.68
CA MET A 190 -16.78 2.05 -5.95
C MET A 190 -17.95 2.02 -6.93
N SER A 191 -17.77 1.39 -8.07
CA SER A 191 -18.78 1.30 -9.13
C SER A 191 -18.49 0.15 -10.09
N ARG A 192 -19.49 -0.24 -10.84
CA ARG A 192 -19.33 -1.03 -12.06
C ARG A 192 -19.06 -0.07 -13.22
N VAL A 193 -18.14 -0.43 -14.10
CA VAL A 193 -17.75 0.33 -15.30
C VAL A 193 -18.51 -0.16 -16.51
#